data_df0313b7884582a725608ba71d5117c8
#
_entry.id   df0313b7884582a725608ba71d5117c8
#
_cell.length_a   1.000
_cell.length_b   1.000
_cell.length_c   1.000
_cell.angle_alpha   90.00
_cell.angle_beta   90.00
_cell.angle_gamma   90.00
#
_symmetry.space_group_name_H-M   'P 1'
#
loop_
_entity.id
_entity.type
_entity.pdbx_description
1 polymer ?
#
loop_
_entity_poly.entity_id
_entity_poly.type
_entity_poly.pdbx_seq_one_letter_code
_entity_poly.pdbx_strand_id
1 'polypeptide(L)'
;MQAYPFGYRLSDFLQGVMDWVFPPHCLGCGIEGENICPDCYATIKRIPANVCPYCAAYVSTKGYCPSCKNRKPPYTQYRAFAYYGGVIREAVHNLKYQNDAGIARVLAEYLLKVIRSENWEIDLVVPVPLSKKKLQQVFSQNSGDASVVL
;
A
#
# COMPACT_ATOMS: atom_id res chain seq x y z
N MET A 1 12.09 -21.96 7.54
CA MET A 1 12.01 -21.04 8.69
C MET A 1 13.27 -20.21 8.69
N GLN A 2 13.26 -19.03 8.08
CA GLN A 2 14.42 -18.11 8.12
C GLN A 2 14.20 -17.15 9.28
N ALA A 3 15.15 -17.13 10.21
CA ALA A 3 15.16 -16.23 11.35
C ALA A 3 15.43 -14.80 10.85
N TYR A 4 14.48 -13.89 11.07
CA TYR A 4 14.69 -12.46 10.82
C TYR A 4 15.76 -11.92 11.80
N PRO A 5 16.69 -11.08 11.34
CA PRO A 5 17.74 -10.56 12.19
C PRO A 5 17.19 -9.69 13.32
N PHE A 6 17.88 -9.76 14.47
CA PHE A 6 17.54 -9.17 15.78
C PHE A 6 17.18 -7.66 15.75
N GLY A 7 17.59 -6.92 14.72
CA GLY A 7 17.34 -5.48 14.58
C GLY A 7 15.85 -5.09 14.41
N TYR A 8 15.04 -5.96 13.82
CA TYR A 8 13.60 -5.69 13.64
C TYR A 8 12.80 -5.74 14.95
N ARG A 9 13.23 -6.53 15.92
CA ARG A 9 12.53 -6.64 17.21
C ARG A 9 12.69 -5.40 18.10
N LEU A 10 13.81 -4.71 18.00
CA LEU A 10 14.05 -3.49 18.77
C LEU A 10 13.29 -2.29 18.20
N SER A 11 13.22 -2.19 16.88
CA SER A 11 12.40 -1.15 16.22
C SER A 11 10.90 -1.34 16.46
N ASP A 12 10.42 -2.58 16.47
CA ASP A 12 9.01 -2.89 16.77
C ASP A 12 8.66 -2.58 18.23
N PHE A 13 9.60 -2.81 19.18
CA PHE A 13 9.41 -2.46 20.58
C PHE A 13 9.42 -0.94 20.80
N LEU A 14 10.35 -0.21 20.19
CA LEU A 14 10.40 1.25 20.26
C LEU A 14 9.18 1.90 19.60
N GLN A 15 8.70 1.33 18.49
CA GLN A 15 7.48 1.79 17.83
C GLN A 15 6.25 1.57 18.72
N GLY A 16 6.16 0.42 19.40
CA GLY A 16 5.09 0.16 20.37
C GLY A 16 5.07 1.14 21.55
N VAL A 17 6.24 1.57 22.06
CA VAL A 17 6.33 2.59 23.11
C VAL A 17 5.93 3.97 22.56
N MET A 18 6.33 4.32 21.34
CA MET A 18 5.93 5.58 20.71
C MET A 18 4.44 5.61 20.41
N ASP A 19 3.85 4.50 19.96
CA ASP A 19 2.40 4.38 19.73
C ASP A 19 1.58 4.49 21.02
N TRP A 20 2.17 4.14 22.16
CA TRP A 20 1.52 4.32 23.46
C TRP A 20 1.54 5.80 23.92
N VAL A 21 2.60 6.55 23.62
CA VAL A 21 2.73 7.98 23.99
C VAL A 21 2.04 8.89 22.96
N PHE A 22 2.06 8.50 21.68
CA PHE A 22 1.44 9.20 20.55
C PHE A 22 0.62 8.20 19.74
N PRO A 23 -0.59 7.85 20.17
CA PRO A 23 -1.41 6.88 19.45
C PRO A 23 -1.72 7.38 18.04
N PRO A 24 -1.69 6.50 17.04
CA PRO A 24 -2.08 6.87 15.69
C PRO A 24 -3.55 7.34 15.68
N HIS A 25 -3.86 8.25 14.77
CA HIS A 25 -5.21 8.76 14.57
C HIS A 25 -5.75 8.27 13.23
N CYS A 26 -7.01 7.88 13.23
CA CYS A 26 -7.65 7.43 12.01
C CYS A 26 -7.69 8.55 10.96
N LEU A 27 -7.12 8.29 9.78
CA LEU A 27 -7.06 9.26 8.67
C LEU A 27 -8.43 9.63 8.09
N GLY A 28 -9.48 8.89 8.43
CA GLY A 28 -10.84 9.18 7.98
C GLY A 28 -11.65 10.01 8.97
N CYS A 29 -11.63 9.66 10.26
CA CYS A 29 -12.48 10.26 11.30
C CYS A 29 -11.72 10.87 12.48
N GLY A 30 -10.38 10.71 12.56
CA GLY A 30 -9.56 11.27 13.62
C GLY A 30 -9.59 10.51 14.95
N ILE A 31 -10.30 9.38 15.07
CA ILE A 31 -10.33 8.59 16.30
C ILE A 31 -8.95 8.01 16.61
N GLU A 32 -8.57 8.00 17.88
CA GLU A 32 -7.28 7.46 18.34
C GLU A 32 -7.24 5.94 18.32
N GLY A 33 -6.05 5.38 18.13
CA GLY A 33 -5.72 3.96 18.29
C GLY A 33 -5.41 3.22 16.99
N GLU A 34 -5.92 3.66 15.84
CA GLU A 34 -5.71 2.99 14.55
C GLU A 34 -5.53 3.98 13.42
N ASN A 35 -4.66 3.66 12.46
CA ASN A 35 -4.46 4.48 11.26
C ASN A 35 -5.70 4.53 10.36
N ILE A 36 -6.46 3.45 10.29
CA ILE A 36 -7.77 3.36 9.63
C ILE A 36 -8.66 2.48 10.49
N CYS A 37 -9.62 3.08 11.19
CA CYS A 37 -10.56 2.35 12.06
C CYS A 37 -11.53 1.47 11.24
N PRO A 38 -12.18 0.47 11.87
CA PRO A 38 -13.12 -0.43 11.19
C PRO A 38 -14.24 0.29 10.44
N ASP A 39 -14.80 1.34 11.02
CA ASP A 39 -15.88 2.12 10.39
C ASP A 39 -15.41 2.82 9.12
N CYS A 40 -14.24 3.49 9.18
CA CYS A 40 -13.64 4.09 7.99
C CYS A 40 -13.21 3.05 6.96
N TYR A 41 -12.72 1.88 7.41
CA TYR A 41 -12.42 0.77 6.51
C TYR A 41 -13.66 0.26 5.77
N ALA A 42 -14.82 0.21 6.44
CA ALA A 42 -16.09 -0.18 5.82
C ALA A 42 -16.56 0.79 4.72
N THR A 43 -16.14 2.06 4.77
CA THR A 43 -16.46 3.05 3.72
C THR A 43 -15.60 2.92 2.45
N ILE A 44 -14.54 2.10 2.48
CA ILE A 44 -13.64 1.94 1.34
C ILE A 44 -14.37 1.30 0.15
N LYS A 45 -14.44 2.02 -0.95
CA LYS A 45 -14.99 1.51 -2.21
C LYS A 45 -13.99 0.59 -2.87
N ARG A 46 -14.16 -0.72 -2.67
CA ARG A 46 -13.30 -1.75 -3.27
C ARG A 46 -13.57 -1.91 -4.75
N ILE A 47 -12.53 -2.31 -5.51
CA ILE A 47 -12.67 -2.66 -6.91
C ILE A 47 -13.40 -4.01 -6.99
N PRO A 48 -14.49 -4.12 -7.77
CA PRO A 48 -15.23 -5.37 -7.91
C PRO A 48 -14.41 -6.42 -8.67
N ALA A 49 -14.82 -7.68 -8.54
CA ALA A 49 -14.14 -8.79 -9.23
C ALA A 49 -14.32 -8.76 -10.77
N ASN A 50 -15.40 -8.12 -11.25
CA ASN A 50 -15.72 -8.03 -12.68
C ASN A 50 -15.03 -6.82 -13.32
N VAL A 51 -13.71 -6.90 -13.47
CA VAL A 51 -12.91 -5.83 -14.08
C VAL A 51 -12.00 -6.39 -15.16
N CYS A 52 -11.70 -5.53 -16.12
CA CYS A 52 -10.73 -5.85 -17.18
C CYS A 52 -9.35 -6.14 -16.56
N PRO A 53 -8.71 -7.27 -16.90
CA PRO A 53 -7.39 -7.60 -16.35
C PRO A 53 -6.32 -6.55 -16.64
N TYR A 54 -6.43 -5.82 -17.75
CA TYR A 54 -5.43 -4.84 -18.16
C TYR A 54 -5.59 -3.45 -17.54
N CYS A 55 -6.81 -2.94 -17.44
CA CYS A 55 -7.01 -1.54 -17.03
C CYS A 55 -7.94 -1.36 -15.83
N ALA A 56 -8.43 -2.47 -15.25
CA ALA A 56 -9.40 -2.48 -14.15
C ALA A 56 -10.73 -1.73 -14.46
N ALA A 57 -11.05 -1.43 -15.70
CA ALA A 57 -12.37 -0.92 -16.07
C ALA A 57 -13.42 -2.00 -15.83
N TYR A 58 -14.60 -1.60 -15.34
CA TYR A 58 -15.71 -2.52 -15.14
C TYR A 58 -16.11 -3.21 -16.44
N VAL A 59 -16.39 -4.51 -16.38
CA VAL A 59 -16.89 -5.31 -17.49
C VAL A 59 -18.09 -6.14 -17.04
N SER A 60 -19.12 -6.24 -17.87
CA SER A 60 -20.34 -7.00 -17.55
C SER A 60 -20.09 -8.51 -17.55
N THR A 61 -19.11 -8.97 -18.33
CA THR A 61 -18.70 -10.38 -18.43
C THR A 61 -17.21 -10.50 -18.19
N LYS A 62 -16.74 -11.64 -17.64
CA LYS A 62 -15.30 -11.87 -17.43
C LYS A 62 -14.54 -11.71 -18.75
N GLY A 63 -13.48 -10.94 -18.74
CA GLY A 63 -12.61 -10.74 -19.91
C GLY A 63 -12.10 -9.31 -20.05
N TYR A 64 -11.64 -9.00 -21.25
CA TYR A 64 -11.05 -7.70 -21.57
C TYR A 64 -12.11 -6.70 -22.03
N CYS A 65 -11.98 -5.45 -21.62
CA CYS A 65 -12.82 -4.37 -22.15
C CYS A 65 -12.52 -4.13 -23.66
N PRO A 66 -13.44 -3.52 -24.41
CA PRO A 66 -13.27 -3.29 -25.86
C PRO A 66 -11.96 -2.57 -26.20
N SER A 67 -11.58 -1.56 -25.43
CA SER A 67 -10.33 -0.80 -25.64
C SER A 67 -9.08 -1.67 -25.50
N CYS A 68 -9.03 -2.55 -24.49
CA CYS A 68 -7.87 -3.41 -24.24
C CYS A 68 -7.82 -4.64 -25.15
N LYS A 69 -8.94 -5.07 -25.73
CA LYS A 69 -8.95 -6.10 -26.77
C LYS A 69 -8.20 -5.64 -28.02
N ASN A 70 -8.36 -4.36 -28.37
CA ASN A 70 -7.76 -3.78 -29.58
C ASN A 70 -6.33 -3.27 -29.35
N ARG A 71 -5.99 -2.90 -28.12
CA ARG A 71 -4.68 -2.36 -27.78
C ARG A 71 -4.14 -3.02 -26.50
N LYS A 72 -3.45 -4.14 -26.68
CA LYS A 72 -2.86 -4.90 -25.57
C LYS A 72 -1.72 -4.09 -24.92
N PRO A 73 -1.77 -3.85 -23.59
CA PRO A 73 -0.66 -3.19 -22.89
C PRO A 73 0.58 -4.11 -22.77
N PRO A 74 1.76 -3.56 -22.47
CA PRO A 74 3.00 -4.34 -22.36
C PRO A 74 3.11 -5.17 -21.05
N TYR A 75 2.12 -5.12 -20.20
CA TYR A 75 2.06 -5.90 -18.94
C TYR A 75 0.91 -6.91 -18.97
N THR A 76 0.98 -7.95 -18.17
CA THR A 76 0.02 -9.05 -18.15
C THR A 76 -1.31 -8.67 -17.52
N GLN A 77 -1.25 -8.00 -16.36
CA GLN A 77 -2.46 -7.54 -15.66
C GLN A 77 -2.16 -6.43 -14.65
N TYR A 78 -3.21 -5.71 -14.32
CA TYR A 78 -3.23 -4.66 -13.32
C TYR A 78 -4.30 -4.97 -12.27
N ARG A 79 -3.95 -4.77 -11.00
CA ARG A 79 -4.88 -4.88 -9.88
C ARG A 79 -4.69 -3.73 -8.91
N ALA A 80 -5.77 -3.35 -8.27
CA ALA A 80 -5.76 -2.39 -7.18
C ALA A 80 -6.75 -2.83 -6.11
N PHE A 81 -6.49 -2.46 -4.87
CA PHE A 81 -7.34 -2.81 -3.74
C PHE A 81 -8.67 -2.04 -3.75
N ALA A 82 -8.63 -0.74 -4.05
CA ALA A 82 -9.78 0.15 -3.97
C ALA A 82 -9.69 1.30 -4.96
N TYR A 83 -10.81 2.00 -5.15
CA TYR A 83 -10.84 3.27 -5.85
C TYR A 83 -10.12 4.35 -5.04
N TYR A 84 -9.45 5.27 -5.75
CA TYR A 84 -8.75 6.40 -5.14
C TYR A 84 -9.78 7.45 -4.66
N GLY A 85 -10.04 7.49 -3.35
CA GLY A 85 -11.00 8.41 -2.73
C GLY A 85 -11.12 8.16 -1.24
N GLY A 86 -11.80 9.06 -0.53
CA GLY A 86 -12.03 8.95 0.91
C GLY A 86 -10.74 8.66 1.70
N VAL A 87 -10.81 7.78 2.68
CA VAL A 87 -9.68 7.42 3.54
C VAL A 87 -8.47 6.84 2.79
N ILE A 88 -8.67 6.20 1.64
CA ILE A 88 -7.54 5.70 0.80
C ILE A 88 -6.74 6.85 0.20
N ARG A 89 -7.41 7.93 -0.23
CA ARG A 89 -6.74 9.14 -0.72
C ARG A 89 -5.88 9.75 0.39
N GLU A 90 -6.43 9.91 1.59
CA GLU A 90 -5.70 10.46 2.74
C GLU A 90 -4.51 9.57 3.13
N ALA A 91 -4.69 8.25 3.15
CA ALA A 91 -3.61 7.30 3.42
C ALA A 91 -2.45 7.40 2.41
N VAL A 92 -2.76 7.44 1.11
CA VAL A 92 -1.73 7.61 0.07
C VAL A 92 -1.07 8.99 0.14
N HIS A 93 -1.82 10.04 0.51
CA HIS A 93 -1.27 11.39 0.69
C HIS A 93 -0.30 11.44 1.87
N ASN A 94 -0.68 10.89 3.02
CA ASN A 94 0.16 10.81 4.21
C ASN A 94 1.45 10.01 3.93
N LEU A 95 1.33 8.84 3.28
CA LEU A 95 2.49 8.05 2.86
C LEU A 95 3.47 8.85 1.99
N LYS A 96 2.94 9.65 1.03
CA LYS A 96 3.78 10.38 0.07
C LYS A 96 4.45 11.63 0.63
N TYR A 97 3.80 12.30 1.57
CA TYR A 97 4.20 13.65 1.97
C TYR A 97 4.53 13.78 3.46
N GLN A 98 4.09 12.85 4.30
CA GLN A 98 4.35 12.89 5.74
C GLN A 98 5.30 11.79 6.23
N ASN A 99 5.79 10.92 5.32
CA ASN A 99 6.68 9.79 5.63
C ASN A 99 6.14 8.87 6.75
N ASP A 100 4.83 8.69 6.80
CA ASP A 100 4.18 7.85 7.81
C ASP A 100 4.39 6.36 7.50
N ALA A 101 5.32 5.75 8.22
CA ALA A 101 5.64 4.32 8.10
C ALA A 101 4.50 3.41 8.57
N GLY A 102 3.67 3.87 9.53
CA GLY A 102 2.49 3.12 9.99
C GLY A 102 1.48 2.91 8.86
N ILE A 103 1.24 3.95 8.07
CA ILE A 103 0.38 3.89 6.89
C ILE A 103 0.94 2.98 5.80
N ALA A 104 2.27 2.95 5.61
CA ALA A 104 2.89 2.03 4.65
C ALA A 104 2.54 0.57 4.97
N ARG A 105 2.60 0.18 6.24
CA ARG A 105 2.23 -1.17 6.70
C ARG A 105 0.77 -1.50 6.39
N VAL A 106 -0.15 -0.61 6.73
CA VAL A 106 -1.60 -0.79 6.47
C VAL A 106 -1.88 -0.95 4.98
N LEU A 107 -1.29 -0.08 4.14
CA LEU A 107 -1.46 -0.16 2.69
C LEU A 107 -0.81 -1.43 2.10
N ALA A 108 0.32 -1.88 2.63
CA ALA A 108 0.95 -3.14 2.23
C ALA A 108 0.06 -4.35 2.54
N GLU A 109 -0.60 -4.38 3.70
CA GLU A 109 -1.58 -5.42 4.02
C GLU A 109 -2.76 -5.46 3.05
N TYR A 110 -3.23 -4.29 2.59
CA TYR A 110 -4.30 -4.23 1.58
C TYR A 110 -3.83 -4.77 0.23
N LEU A 111 -2.59 -4.48 -0.18
CA LEU A 111 -2.00 -5.07 -1.39
C LEU A 111 -1.82 -6.58 -1.26
N LEU A 112 -1.37 -7.07 -0.10
CA LEU A 112 -1.25 -8.51 0.16
C LEU A 112 -2.61 -9.24 0.06
N LYS A 113 -3.71 -8.62 0.50
CA LYS A 113 -5.06 -9.18 0.31
C LYS A 113 -5.39 -9.36 -1.17
N VAL A 114 -5.03 -8.40 -2.01
CA VAL A 114 -5.24 -8.49 -3.46
C VAL A 114 -4.38 -9.60 -4.07
N ILE A 115 -3.09 -9.65 -3.75
CA ILE A 115 -2.16 -10.67 -4.26
C ILE A 115 -2.66 -12.08 -3.92
N ARG A 116 -3.07 -12.29 -2.67
CA ARG A 116 -3.60 -13.58 -2.21
C ARG A 116 -4.90 -13.98 -2.90
N SER A 117 -5.78 -13.00 -3.19
CA SER A 117 -7.06 -13.28 -3.87
C SER A 117 -6.89 -13.64 -5.35
N GLU A 118 -5.82 -13.18 -5.98
CA GLU A 118 -5.52 -13.44 -7.41
C GLU A 118 -4.68 -14.71 -7.61
N ASN A 119 -4.19 -15.36 -6.54
CA ASN A 119 -3.32 -16.54 -6.59
C ASN A 119 -2.10 -16.36 -7.51
N TRP A 120 -1.45 -15.20 -7.43
CA TRP A 120 -0.26 -14.93 -8.24
C TRP A 120 0.95 -15.70 -7.71
N GLU A 121 1.64 -16.39 -8.59
CA GLU A 121 2.98 -16.89 -8.34
C GLU A 121 3.96 -15.73 -8.62
N ILE A 122 4.59 -15.22 -7.55
CA ILE A 122 5.45 -14.04 -7.62
C ILE A 122 6.89 -14.45 -7.35
N ASP A 123 7.73 -14.33 -8.36
CA ASP A 123 9.17 -14.58 -8.24
C ASP A 123 9.92 -13.36 -7.71
N LEU A 124 9.47 -12.16 -8.07
CA LEU A 124 10.15 -10.91 -7.74
C LEU A 124 9.16 -9.76 -7.54
N VAL A 125 9.38 -8.97 -6.49
CA VAL A 125 8.67 -7.71 -6.24
C VAL A 125 9.63 -6.56 -6.53
N VAL A 126 9.23 -5.66 -7.45
CA VAL A 126 10.04 -4.50 -7.84
C VAL A 126 9.28 -3.22 -7.48
N PRO A 127 9.83 -2.38 -6.59
CA PRO A 127 9.20 -1.10 -6.28
C PRO A 127 9.33 -0.12 -7.45
N VAL A 128 8.37 0.82 -7.56
CA VAL A 128 8.49 1.92 -8.52
C VAL A 128 9.65 2.81 -8.10
N PRO A 129 10.66 3.05 -8.96
CA PRO A 129 11.83 3.82 -8.59
C PRO A 129 11.49 5.29 -8.30
N LEU A 130 12.08 5.83 -7.25
CA LEU A 130 11.98 7.24 -6.92
C LEU A 130 12.81 8.07 -7.91
N SER A 131 12.36 9.30 -8.18
CA SER A 131 13.21 10.25 -8.93
C SER A 131 14.49 10.54 -8.14
N LYS A 132 15.61 10.80 -8.85
CA LYS A 132 16.91 11.11 -8.22
C LYS A 132 16.81 12.19 -7.14
N LYS A 133 16.04 13.25 -7.38
CA LYS A 133 15.80 14.34 -6.43
C LYS A 133 15.11 13.85 -5.16
N LYS A 134 14.07 13.00 -5.29
CA LYS A 134 13.33 12.48 -4.15
C LYS A 134 14.13 11.43 -3.39
N LEU A 135 14.93 10.65 -4.10
CA LEU A 135 15.85 9.69 -3.48
C LEU A 135 16.88 10.42 -2.59
N GLN A 136 17.48 11.52 -3.05
CA GLN A 136 18.39 12.34 -2.25
C GLN A 136 17.72 12.94 -1.01
N GLN A 137 16.47 13.39 -1.10
CA GLN A 137 15.70 13.88 0.04
C GLN A 137 15.47 12.79 1.09
N VAL A 138 15.07 11.60 0.67
CA VAL A 138 14.85 10.46 1.58
C VAL A 138 16.15 10.03 2.25
N PHE A 139 17.25 9.95 1.51
CA PHE A 139 18.56 9.62 2.09
C PHE A 139 19.09 10.68 3.06
N SER A 140 18.87 11.97 2.78
CA SER A 140 19.30 13.06 3.68
C SER A 140 18.48 13.13 4.97
N GLN A 141 17.22 12.68 4.95
CA GLN A 141 16.36 12.61 6.14
C GLN A 141 16.59 11.34 6.98
N ASN A 142 17.00 10.25 6.36
CA ASN A 142 17.20 8.94 7.01
C ASN A 142 18.68 8.60 7.25
N SER A 143 19.57 9.58 7.34
CA SER A 143 20.99 9.33 7.63
C SER A 143 21.25 8.68 9.01
N GLY A 144 20.22 8.31 9.76
CA GLY A 144 20.26 7.52 10.98
C GLY A 144 19.79 6.06 10.84
N ASP A 145 19.12 5.69 9.74
CA ASP A 145 18.55 4.34 9.57
C ASP A 145 18.86 3.79 8.17
N ALA A 146 20.06 3.21 8.03
CA ALA A 146 20.55 2.61 6.78
C ALA A 146 19.87 1.25 6.44
N SER A 147 18.76 0.88 7.06
CA SER A 147 18.14 -0.45 6.95
C SER A 147 16.81 -0.51 6.20
N VAL A 148 16.34 0.57 5.57
CA VAL A 148 15.05 0.59 4.84
C VAL A 148 15.28 0.91 3.36
N VAL A 149 16.16 0.17 2.70
CA VAL A 149 16.22 0.11 1.23
C VAL A 149 16.51 -1.33 0.84
N LEU A 150 15.48 -2.14 0.82
CA LEU A 150 15.31 -3.33 -0.06
C LEU A 150 13.84 -3.68 -0.11
#